data_a1e3d1d69fab470e81610dd6be1f5c20
#
_entry.id   a1e3d1d69fab470e81610dd6be1f5c20
#
_cell.length_a   1.000
_cell.length_b   1.000
_cell.length_c   1.000
_cell.angle_alpha   90.00
_cell.angle_beta   90.00
_cell.angle_gamma   90.00
#
_symmetry.space_group_name_H-M   'P 1'
#
loop_
_entity.id
_entity.type
_entity.pdbx_description
1 polymer ?
#
loop_
_entity_poly.entity_id
_entity_poly.type
_entity_poly.pdbx_seq_one_letter_code
_entity_poly.pdbx_strand_id
1 'polypeptide(L)'
;MIRYLFAAAAVLLVLVLTAGCVQPPCTVGSGNVVSETRDVGAFQSVELNTFATVMVTQGASGPLVIEAEDNIVPLVQTRVSDGVLVVDLDAACVRNTRPVIVRVTMEEVQRLSVSGSGTVQGENEIVAGRLETAISGSGNLDLGMNVTTLETTISGSGEARLSGTAAEHNAGISGSGALKGFDLTTERTNLVISGSGAAEVLATGALDVQIAGSGAAIYRGDPVVTQEISGSGSLVRAG
;
A
#
# COMPACT_ATOMS: atom_id res chain seq x y z
N MET A 1 -4.03 47.27 56.61
CA MET A 1 -4.92 47.23 55.43
C MET A 1 -4.18 46.78 54.19
N ILE A 2 -3.32 45.72 54.23
CA ILE A 2 -2.52 45.24 53.09
C ILE A 2 -2.55 43.69 53.00
N ARG A 3 -3.52 43.02 53.57
CA ARG A 3 -3.56 41.55 53.61
C ARG A 3 -4.68 40.89 52.77
N TYR A 4 -5.46 41.65 52.01
CA TYR A 4 -6.58 41.13 51.22
C TYR A 4 -6.45 41.32 49.72
N LEU A 5 -5.29 41.79 49.21
CA LEU A 5 -5.05 42.03 47.78
C LEU A 5 -4.36 40.88 47.04
N PHE A 6 -3.96 39.82 47.73
CA PHE A 6 -3.30 38.64 47.10
C PHE A 6 -4.21 37.42 46.90
N ALA A 7 -5.46 37.47 47.37
CA ALA A 7 -6.38 36.35 47.25
C ALA A 7 -7.27 36.38 45.99
N ALA A 8 -7.31 37.52 45.25
CA ALA A 8 -8.15 37.70 44.08
C ALA A 8 -7.46 37.38 42.75
N ALA A 9 -6.13 37.18 42.72
CA ALA A 9 -5.37 36.90 41.50
C ALA A 9 -5.17 35.41 41.21
N ALA A 10 -5.51 34.50 42.14
CA ALA A 10 -5.27 33.06 41.98
C ALA A 10 -6.49 32.27 41.47
N VAL A 11 -7.66 32.92 41.30
CA VAL A 11 -8.90 32.24 40.84
C VAL A 11 -9.17 32.40 39.34
N LEU A 12 -8.40 33.24 38.63
CA LEU A 12 -8.63 33.52 37.20
C LEU A 12 -7.75 32.73 36.24
N LEU A 13 -6.96 31.73 36.69
CA LEU A 13 -6.01 30.97 35.84
C LEU A 13 -6.32 29.50 35.71
N VAL A 14 -7.52 29.02 35.99
CA VAL A 14 -7.90 27.61 35.86
C VAL A 14 -9.07 27.36 34.91
N LEU A 15 -9.43 28.31 34.08
CA LEU A 15 -10.59 28.21 33.19
C LEU A 15 -10.26 28.23 31.69
N VAL A 16 -9.07 27.75 31.32
CA VAL A 16 -8.74 27.51 29.89
C VAL A 16 -7.93 26.26 29.83
N LEU A 17 -8.53 25.15 29.40
CA LEU A 17 -7.95 24.00 28.68
C LEU A 17 -8.88 22.78 28.72
N THR A 18 -10.15 22.98 28.42
CA THR A 18 -10.93 21.89 27.82
C THR A 18 -11.38 22.32 26.43
N ALA A 19 -10.41 22.63 25.58
CA ALA A 19 -10.63 22.49 24.15
C ALA A 19 -10.74 20.98 23.91
N GLY A 20 -11.89 20.40 24.18
CA GLY A 20 -12.22 19.06 23.74
C GLY A 20 -12.02 19.08 22.22
N CYS A 21 -11.13 18.22 21.70
CA CYS A 21 -11.07 17.95 20.29
C CYS A 21 -12.45 17.42 19.89
N VAL A 22 -13.31 18.29 19.37
CA VAL A 22 -14.56 17.88 18.74
C VAL A 22 -14.13 17.22 17.43
N GLN A 23 -13.93 15.92 17.46
CA GLN A 23 -13.75 15.15 16.23
C GLN A 23 -15.04 15.25 15.43
N PRO A 24 -14.97 15.59 14.13
CA PRO A 24 -16.15 15.58 13.29
C PRO A 24 -16.82 14.18 13.36
N PRO A 25 -18.15 14.12 13.36
CA PRO A 25 -18.84 12.83 13.40
C PRO A 25 -18.44 12.01 12.20
N CYS A 26 -18.13 10.71 12.41
CA CYS A 26 -17.85 9.80 11.33
C CYS A 26 -19.09 9.59 10.46
N THR A 27 -18.93 9.60 9.14
CA THR A 27 -19.97 9.17 8.22
C THR A 27 -20.16 7.66 8.35
N VAL A 28 -21.35 7.24 8.76
CA VAL A 28 -21.71 5.82 8.88
C VAL A 28 -22.37 5.39 7.57
N GLY A 29 -21.91 4.27 7.01
CA GLY A 29 -22.50 3.70 5.81
C GLY A 29 -23.97 3.33 5.99
N SER A 30 -24.76 3.50 4.93
CA SER A 30 -26.21 3.24 4.91
C SER A 30 -26.56 1.75 4.87
N GLY A 31 -25.63 0.89 4.47
CA GLY A 31 -25.84 -0.52 4.18
C GLY A 31 -26.39 -0.82 2.78
N ASN A 32 -26.80 0.21 2.02
CA ASN A 32 -27.33 0.08 0.67
C ASN A 32 -26.22 0.24 -0.37
N VAL A 33 -25.75 -0.86 -0.97
CA VAL A 33 -24.67 -0.85 -1.96
C VAL A 33 -25.21 -0.46 -3.33
N VAL A 34 -24.52 0.47 -3.99
CA VAL A 34 -24.80 0.91 -5.37
C VAL A 34 -23.50 0.88 -6.19
N SER A 35 -23.68 0.87 -7.53
CA SER A 35 -22.56 0.99 -8.48
C SER A 35 -22.66 2.32 -9.20
N GLU A 36 -21.52 3.02 -9.29
CA GLU A 36 -21.37 4.25 -10.07
C GLU A 36 -20.26 4.08 -11.09
N THR A 37 -20.55 4.43 -12.34
CA THR A 37 -19.54 4.40 -13.42
C THR A 37 -19.02 5.81 -13.64
N ARG A 38 -17.68 5.96 -13.72
CA ARG A 38 -17.00 7.24 -13.99
C ARG A 38 -16.08 7.13 -15.19
N ASP A 39 -16.13 8.11 -16.06
CA ASP A 39 -15.14 8.31 -17.12
C ASP A 39 -14.05 9.24 -16.58
N VAL A 40 -12.80 8.74 -16.51
CA VAL A 40 -11.67 9.47 -15.92
C VAL A 40 -10.53 9.69 -16.92
N GLY A 41 -10.70 9.27 -18.18
CA GLY A 41 -9.65 9.31 -19.19
C GLY A 41 -8.63 8.17 -19.03
N ALA A 42 -7.59 8.19 -19.89
CA ALA A 42 -6.56 7.14 -19.90
C ALA A 42 -5.52 7.36 -18.79
N PHE A 43 -5.07 6.27 -18.18
CA PHE A 43 -4.01 6.25 -17.17
C PHE A 43 -3.21 4.94 -17.29
N GLN A 44 -1.99 4.93 -16.76
CA GLN A 44 -1.07 3.80 -16.77
C GLN A 44 -0.56 3.45 -15.36
N SER A 45 -0.98 4.25 -14.38
CA SER A 45 -0.59 4.08 -12.99
C SER A 45 -1.77 4.30 -12.07
N VAL A 46 -1.77 3.63 -10.90
CA VAL A 46 -2.79 3.78 -9.86
C VAL A 46 -2.14 4.11 -8.53
N GLU A 47 -2.67 5.11 -7.85
CA GLU A 47 -2.32 5.49 -6.50
C GLU A 47 -3.56 5.44 -5.60
N LEU A 48 -3.56 4.55 -4.62
CA LEU A 48 -4.63 4.37 -3.65
C LEU A 48 -4.25 5.01 -2.31
N ASN A 49 -4.93 6.09 -1.93
CA ASN A 49 -4.65 6.86 -0.71
C ASN A 49 -5.67 6.61 0.42
N THR A 50 -6.47 5.57 0.31
CA THR A 50 -7.56 5.27 1.24
C THR A 50 -7.59 3.80 1.65
N PHE A 51 -8.64 3.38 2.35
CA PHE A 51 -8.88 2.00 2.79
C PHE A 51 -9.63 1.14 1.74
N ALA A 52 -9.98 1.68 0.56
CA ALA A 52 -10.70 0.97 -0.47
C ALA A 52 -9.90 -0.21 -1.05
N THR A 53 -10.60 -1.09 -1.77
CA THR A 53 -9.97 -2.09 -2.62
C THR A 53 -10.04 -1.62 -4.07
N VAL A 54 -8.88 -1.50 -4.72
CA VAL A 54 -8.82 -1.28 -6.17
C VAL A 54 -8.54 -2.62 -6.84
N MET A 55 -9.44 -3.03 -7.75
CA MET A 55 -9.30 -4.23 -8.56
C MET A 55 -8.82 -3.81 -9.94
N VAL A 56 -7.64 -4.26 -10.33
CA VAL A 56 -6.96 -3.87 -11.57
C VAL A 56 -7.04 -5.01 -12.57
N THR A 57 -7.60 -4.72 -13.74
CA THR A 57 -7.58 -5.61 -14.90
C THR A 57 -6.71 -4.99 -15.99
N GLN A 58 -5.70 -5.69 -16.48
CA GLN A 58 -5.01 -5.26 -17.70
C GLN A 58 -5.81 -5.67 -18.92
N GLY A 59 -6.20 -4.69 -19.74
CA GLY A 59 -7.02 -4.89 -20.94
C GLY A 59 -7.39 -3.56 -21.59
N ALA A 60 -8.29 -3.60 -22.58
CA ALA A 60 -8.74 -2.39 -23.26
C ALA A 60 -9.31 -1.38 -22.26
N SER A 61 -8.76 -0.17 -22.25
CA SER A 61 -9.15 0.89 -21.32
C SER A 61 -10.65 1.19 -21.38
N GLY A 62 -11.25 1.40 -20.22
CA GLY A 62 -12.67 1.67 -20.07
C GLY A 62 -12.97 2.56 -18.86
N PRO A 63 -14.24 2.92 -18.66
CA PRO A 63 -14.63 3.66 -17.48
C PRO A 63 -14.37 2.83 -16.21
N LEU A 64 -14.04 3.49 -15.10
CA LEU A 64 -13.97 2.82 -13.81
C LEU A 64 -15.36 2.64 -13.20
N VAL A 65 -15.50 1.64 -12.33
CA VAL A 65 -16.74 1.37 -11.60
C VAL A 65 -16.43 1.40 -10.09
N ILE A 66 -17.21 2.18 -9.36
CA ILE A 66 -17.17 2.25 -7.90
C ILE A 66 -18.38 1.50 -7.36
N GLU A 67 -18.14 0.49 -6.51
CA GLU A 67 -19.16 -0.24 -5.76
C GLU A 67 -18.99 0.09 -4.28
N ALA A 68 -19.94 0.79 -3.69
CA ALA A 68 -19.95 1.17 -2.28
C ALA A 68 -21.35 1.49 -1.79
N GLU A 69 -21.51 1.79 -0.51
CA GLU A 69 -22.76 2.27 0.04
C GLU A 69 -23.13 3.64 -0.57
N ASP A 70 -24.41 3.86 -0.85
CA ASP A 70 -24.90 5.01 -1.61
C ASP A 70 -24.50 6.38 -1.03
N ASN A 71 -24.35 6.46 0.29
CA ASN A 71 -23.85 7.66 0.97
C ASN A 71 -22.32 7.73 1.07
N ILE A 72 -21.59 6.69 0.69
CA ILE A 72 -20.12 6.63 0.65
C ILE A 72 -19.59 6.90 -0.76
N VAL A 73 -20.29 6.44 -1.81
CA VAL A 73 -19.89 6.66 -3.22
C VAL A 73 -19.54 8.13 -3.51
N PRO A 74 -20.32 9.15 -3.08
CA PRO A 74 -19.99 10.55 -3.34
C PRO A 74 -18.69 11.03 -2.65
N LEU A 75 -18.23 10.33 -1.61
CA LEU A 75 -17.01 10.66 -0.87
C LEU A 75 -15.75 10.09 -1.54
N VAL A 76 -15.91 9.06 -2.39
CA VAL A 76 -14.78 8.47 -3.13
C VAL A 76 -14.39 9.44 -4.24
N GLN A 77 -13.21 10.02 -4.13
CA GLN A 77 -12.63 10.92 -5.12
C GLN A 77 -11.75 10.14 -6.08
N THR A 78 -11.96 10.36 -7.37
CA THR A 78 -11.14 9.77 -8.44
C THR A 78 -10.71 10.88 -9.39
N ARG A 79 -9.42 11.00 -9.63
CA ARG A 79 -8.85 11.98 -10.56
C ARG A 79 -7.65 11.38 -11.30
N VAL A 80 -7.49 11.74 -12.55
CA VAL A 80 -6.29 11.41 -13.33
C VAL A 80 -5.45 12.67 -13.49
N SER A 81 -4.17 12.56 -13.13
CA SER A 81 -3.15 13.60 -13.34
C SER A 81 -1.88 12.94 -13.80
N ASP A 82 -1.30 13.41 -14.90
CA ASP A 82 -0.03 12.92 -15.47
C ASP A 82 0.01 11.40 -15.70
N GLY A 83 -1.14 10.83 -16.13
CA GLY A 83 -1.29 9.38 -16.37
C GLY A 83 -1.41 8.53 -15.09
N VAL A 84 -1.60 9.16 -13.93
CA VAL A 84 -1.85 8.47 -12.64
C VAL A 84 -3.30 8.65 -12.24
N LEU A 85 -4.02 7.55 -12.06
CA LEU A 85 -5.32 7.53 -11.40
C LEU A 85 -5.11 7.57 -9.88
N VAL A 86 -5.51 8.64 -9.25
CA VAL A 86 -5.50 8.78 -7.80
C VAL A 86 -6.90 8.48 -7.26
N VAL A 87 -6.97 7.51 -6.33
CA VAL A 87 -8.19 7.14 -5.60
C VAL A 87 -8.04 7.58 -4.15
N ASP A 88 -8.91 8.50 -3.73
CA ASP A 88 -8.88 9.12 -2.41
C ASP A 88 -10.26 9.13 -1.77
N LEU A 89 -10.37 9.55 -0.53
CA LEU A 89 -11.64 9.66 0.19
C LEU A 89 -11.77 11.05 0.82
N ASP A 90 -12.77 11.80 0.39
CA ASP A 90 -13.08 13.13 0.94
C ASP A 90 -13.92 13.02 2.22
N ALA A 91 -13.31 12.45 3.25
CA ALA A 91 -13.93 12.38 4.57
C ALA A 91 -12.88 12.13 5.66
N ALA A 92 -12.97 12.86 6.75
CA ALA A 92 -12.08 12.71 7.90
C ALA A 92 -12.26 11.36 8.64
N CYS A 93 -13.45 10.78 8.58
CA CYS A 93 -13.78 9.49 9.18
C CYS A 93 -14.98 8.85 8.48
N VAL A 94 -14.80 7.61 8.03
CA VAL A 94 -15.87 6.78 7.48
C VAL A 94 -15.92 5.46 8.25
N ARG A 95 -17.13 5.04 8.58
CA ARG A 95 -17.45 3.71 9.12
C ARG A 95 -18.36 3.00 8.14
N ASN A 96 -17.78 2.45 7.08
CA ASN A 96 -18.51 1.64 6.12
C ASN A 96 -18.88 0.28 6.72
N THR A 97 -20.04 -0.23 6.35
CA THR A 97 -20.50 -1.58 6.73
C THR A 97 -20.30 -2.58 5.59
N ARG A 98 -20.02 -2.08 4.40
CA ARG A 98 -19.73 -2.83 3.18
C ARG A 98 -18.40 -2.39 2.58
N PRO A 99 -17.69 -3.27 1.87
CA PRO A 99 -16.45 -2.90 1.17
C PRO A 99 -16.67 -1.74 0.19
N VAL A 100 -15.67 -0.88 0.05
CA VAL A 100 -15.56 0.08 -1.05
C VAL A 100 -14.63 -0.53 -2.09
N ILE A 101 -15.16 -0.81 -3.28
CA ILE A 101 -14.43 -1.46 -4.37
C ILE A 101 -14.39 -0.50 -5.56
N VAL A 102 -13.21 -0.31 -6.13
CA VAL A 102 -12.99 0.47 -7.35
C VAL A 102 -12.40 -0.46 -8.40
N ARG A 103 -13.16 -0.75 -9.46
CA ARG A 103 -12.69 -1.60 -10.57
C ARG A 103 -12.15 -0.73 -11.68
N VAL A 104 -10.95 -1.02 -12.12
CA VAL A 104 -10.27 -0.28 -13.18
C VAL A 104 -9.73 -1.24 -14.24
N THR A 105 -9.85 -0.82 -15.51
CA THR A 105 -9.24 -1.53 -16.63
C THR A 105 -8.31 -0.58 -17.38
N MET A 106 -7.07 -1.01 -17.60
CA MET A 106 -6.02 -0.20 -18.23
C MET A 106 -5.17 -1.06 -19.18
N GLU A 107 -4.75 -0.50 -20.32
CA GLU A 107 -3.97 -1.24 -21.32
C GLU A 107 -2.54 -1.51 -20.87
N GLU A 108 -1.90 -0.50 -20.30
CA GLU A 108 -0.54 -0.56 -19.78
C GLU A 108 -0.56 -0.35 -18.27
N VAL A 109 0.19 -1.17 -17.55
CA VAL A 109 0.36 -1.05 -16.10
C VAL A 109 1.84 -0.73 -15.84
N GLN A 110 2.12 0.52 -15.43
CA GLN A 110 3.48 0.99 -15.14
C GLN A 110 3.76 1.03 -13.65
N ARG A 111 2.77 1.50 -12.85
CA ARG A 111 2.92 1.62 -11.41
C ARG A 111 1.62 1.38 -10.67
N LEU A 112 1.69 0.59 -9.60
CA LEU A 112 0.59 0.38 -8.65
C LEU A 112 1.07 0.72 -7.24
N SER A 113 0.40 1.65 -6.57
CA SER A 113 0.83 2.11 -5.24
C SER A 113 -0.32 2.23 -4.26
N VAL A 114 -0.02 1.94 -2.98
CA VAL A 114 -0.92 2.10 -1.84
C VAL A 114 -0.25 2.97 -0.79
N SER A 115 -0.83 4.14 -0.51
CA SER A 115 -0.33 5.06 0.52
C SER A 115 -1.19 5.07 1.80
N GLY A 116 -2.17 4.21 1.90
CA GLY A 116 -3.09 4.10 3.03
C GLY A 116 -3.09 2.71 3.66
N SER A 117 -4.30 2.25 3.99
CA SER A 117 -4.57 0.90 4.51
C SER A 117 -5.40 0.03 3.55
N GLY A 118 -5.60 0.49 2.32
CA GLY A 118 -6.37 -0.20 1.30
C GLY A 118 -5.60 -1.36 0.65
N THR A 119 -6.22 -1.94 -0.37
CA THR A 119 -5.65 -3.06 -1.12
C THR A 119 -5.72 -2.77 -2.61
N VAL A 120 -4.63 -3.06 -3.34
CA VAL A 120 -4.66 -3.16 -4.79
C VAL A 120 -4.51 -4.63 -5.16
N GLN A 121 -5.46 -5.14 -5.94
CA GLN A 121 -5.52 -6.53 -6.35
C GLN A 121 -5.59 -6.63 -7.87
N GLY A 122 -4.72 -7.45 -8.48
CA GLY A 122 -4.80 -7.82 -9.89
C GLY A 122 -5.88 -8.87 -10.11
N GLU A 123 -6.76 -8.65 -11.09
CA GLU A 123 -7.78 -9.64 -11.50
C GLU A 123 -7.26 -10.60 -12.59
N ASN A 124 -6.20 -10.21 -13.28
CA ASN A 124 -5.50 -11.03 -14.27
C ASN A 124 -3.98 -10.82 -14.17
N GLU A 125 -3.23 -11.63 -14.91
CA GLU A 125 -1.78 -11.49 -15.02
C GLU A 125 -1.42 -10.15 -15.69
N ILE A 126 -0.51 -9.40 -15.04
CA ILE A 126 0.03 -8.15 -15.56
C ILE A 126 1.26 -8.46 -16.41
N VAL A 127 1.23 -8.08 -17.69
CA VAL A 127 2.35 -8.26 -18.62
C VAL A 127 2.95 -6.90 -18.95
N ALA A 128 4.21 -6.69 -18.56
CA ALA A 128 4.91 -5.43 -18.79
C ALA A 128 6.43 -5.61 -18.94
N GLY A 129 7.09 -4.69 -19.60
CA GLY A 129 8.56 -4.62 -19.60
C GLY A 129 9.10 -4.24 -18.22
N ARG A 130 8.46 -3.26 -17.57
CA ARG A 130 8.78 -2.79 -16.21
C ARG A 130 7.50 -2.53 -15.44
N LEU A 131 7.47 -3.00 -14.20
CA LEU A 131 6.40 -2.70 -13.25
C LEU A 131 7.00 -2.16 -11.96
N GLU A 132 6.44 -1.07 -11.45
CA GLU A 132 6.77 -0.50 -10.16
C GLU A 132 5.60 -0.73 -9.19
N THR A 133 5.89 -1.27 -8.00
CA THR A 133 4.92 -1.48 -6.94
C THR A 133 5.39 -0.80 -5.66
N ALA A 134 4.50 -0.09 -4.98
CA ALA A 134 4.86 0.65 -3.78
C ALA A 134 3.79 0.56 -2.69
N ILE A 135 4.20 0.35 -1.46
CA ILE A 135 3.36 0.46 -0.27
C ILE A 135 3.97 1.48 0.66
N SER A 136 3.20 2.50 1.04
CA SER A 136 3.55 3.48 2.05
C SER A 136 2.44 3.50 3.10
N GLY A 137 2.63 2.78 4.20
CA GLY A 137 1.62 2.62 5.25
C GLY A 137 1.38 1.17 5.64
N SER A 138 0.10 0.77 5.75
CA SER A 138 -0.31 -0.57 6.18
C SER A 138 -1.19 -1.29 5.15
N GLY A 139 -1.19 -0.82 3.91
CA GLY A 139 -1.97 -1.41 2.84
C GLY A 139 -1.38 -2.68 2.25
N ASN A 140 -2.07 -3.26 1.29
CA ASN A 140 -1.68 -4.52 0.67
C ASN A 140 -1.65 -4.43 -0.86
N LEU A 141 -0.75 -5.20 -1.46
CA LEU A 141 -0.72 -5.50 -2.89
C LEU A 141 -0.84 -7.02 -3.08
N ASP A 142 -1.69 -7.45 -4.02
CA ASP A 142 -1.85 -8.86 -4.39
C ASP A 142 -1.90 -8.96 -5.93
N LEU A 143 -0.78 -9.35 -6.54
CA LEU A 143 -0.57 -9.21 -7.97
C LEU A 143 0.05 -10.46 -8.59
N GLY A 144 -0.53 -10.91 -9.71
CA GLY A 144 0.08 -11.87 -10.61
C GLY A 144 0.71 -11.16 -11.82
N MET A 145 1.92 -11.56 -12.24
CA MET A 145 2.62 -10.82 -13.27
C MET A 145 3.60 -11.69 -14.11
N ASN A 146 3.86 -11.19 -15.32
CA ASN A 146 4.95 -11.63 -16.16
C ASN A 146 5.69 -10.38 -16.68
N VAL A 147 6.81 -10.04 -16.05
CA VAL A 147 7.53 -8.79 -16.32
C VAL A 147 9.03 -9.02 -16.52
N THR A 148 9.71 -8.10 -17.20
CA THR A 148 11.16 -8.15 -17.29
C THR A 148 11.80 -7.59 -16.02
N THR A 149 11.37 -6.40 -15.58
CA THR A 149 11.90 -5.75 -14.38
C THR A 149 10.77 -5.40 -13.42
N LEU A 150 10.88 -5.86 -12.20
CA LEU A 150 9.99 -5.52 -11.10
C LEU A 150 10.73 -4.68 -10.08
N GLU A 151 10.13 -3.56 -9.69
CA GLU A 151 10.56 -2.76 -8.54
C GLU A 151 9.50 -2.79 -7.47
N THR A 152 9.85 -3.21 -6.26
CA THR A 152 8.94 -3.28 -5.11
C THR A 152 9.51 -2.47 -3.96
N THR A 153 8.73 -1.50 -3.46
CA THR A 153 9.11 -0.73 -2.28
C THR A 153 8.03 -0.83 -1.22
N ILE A 154 8.39 -1.25 -0.02
CA ILE A 154 7.48 -1.31 1.13
C ILE A 154 8.04 -0.40 2.23
N SER A 155 7.33 0.68 2.54
CA SER A 155 7.63 1.61 3.62
C SER A 155 6.50 1.57 4.65
N GLY A 156 6.76 0.99 5.81
CA GLY A 156 5.75 0.84 6.87
C GLY A 156 5.53 -0.62 7.28
N SER A 157 4.25 -1.03 7.36
CA SER A 157 3.85 -2.36 7.87
C SER A 157 2.94 -3.12 6.90
N GLY A 158 2.88 -2.69 5.65
CA GLY A 158 2.04 -3.32 4.62
C GLY A 158 2.61 -4.64 4.11
N GLU A 159 1.82 -5.33 3.31
CA GLU A 159 2.18 -6.63 2.72
C GLU A 159 2.05 -6.61 1.19
N ALA A 160 3.08 -7.07 0.49
CA ALA A 160 3.03 -7.34 -0.95
C ALA A 160 3.05 -8.85 -1.19
N ARG A 161 1.99 -9.37 -1.82
CA ARG A 161 1.88 -10.74 -2.33
C ARG A 161 2.07 -10.72 -3.83
N LEU A 162 3.15 -11.34 -4.29
CA LEU A 162 3.55 -11.31 -5.69
C LEU A 162 3.70 -12.73 -6.25
N SER A 163 3.16 -12.96 -7.44
CA SER A 163 3.20 -14.25 -8.12
C SER A 163 3.51 -14.11 -9.61
N GLY A 164 3.96 -15.20 -10.24
CA GLY A 164 4.29 -15.24 -11.66
C GLY A 164 5.79 -15.23 -11.95
N THR A 165 6.26 -14.37 -12.85
CA THR A 165 7.66 -14.34 -13.29
C THR A 165 8.21 -12.92 -13.44
N ALA A 166 9.50 -12.72 -13.08
CA ALA A 166 10.27 -11.54 -13.38
C ALA A 166 11.71 -11.92 -13.70
N ALA A 167 12.34 -11.31 -14.72
CA ALA A 167 13.75 -11.58 -14.94
C ALA A 167 14.61 -10.91 -13.86
N GLU A 168 14.24 -9.70 -13.44
CA GLU A 168 14.91 -8.96 -12.38
C GLU A 168 13.90 -8.40 -11.38
N HIS A 169 14.15 -8.60 -10.08
CA HIS A 169 13.35 -8.06 -9.00
C HIS A 169 14.22 -7.25 -8.03
N ASN A 170 13.98 -5.95 -7.98
CA ASN A 170 14.60 -5.04 -7.00
C ASN A 170 13.59 -4.75 -5.90
N ALA A 171 13.82 -5.30 -4.71
CA ALA A 171 12.91 -5.20 -3.58
C ALA A 171 13.53 -4.45 -2.40
N GLY A 172 12.83 -3.44 -1.91
CA GLY A 172 13.20 -2.65 -0.73
C GLY A 172 12.13 -2.69 0.35
N ILE A 173 12.48 -3.05 1.58
CA ILE A 173 11.59 -3.01 2.72
C ILE A 173 12.18 -2.08 3.78
N SER A 174 11.43 -1.04 4.14
CA SER A 174 11.78 -0.11 5.21
C SER A 174 10.70 -0.11 6.28
N GLY A 175 11.02 -0.60 7.46
CA GLY A 175 10.08 -0.76 8.57
C GLY A 175 9.81 -2.21 8.95
N SER A 176 8.53 -2.58 9.08
CA SER A 176 8.08 -3.92 9.51
C SER A 176 7.19 -4.62 8.49
N GLY A 177 7.20 -4.16 7.25
CA GLY A 177 6.40 -4.72 6.17
C GLY A 177 6.84 -6.12 5.75
N ALA A 178 6.02 -6.78 4.92
CA ALA A 178 6.26 -8.13 4.45
C ALA A 178 6.18 -8.24 2.92
N LEU A 179 7.13 -8.95 2.33
CA LEU A 179 7.11 -9.38 0.93
C LEU A 179 6.88 -10.89 0.87
N LYS A 180 5.79 -11.32 0.24
CA LYS A 180 5.41 -12.70 -0.01
C LYS A 180 5.64 -13.03 -1.48
N GLY A 181 6.82 -13.51 -1.83
CA GLY A 181 7.26 -13.74 -3.20
C GLY A 181 7.67 -15.19 -3.50
N PHE A 182 7.23 -16.19 -2.72
CA PHE A 182 7.53 -17.59 -3.06
C PHE A 182 6.86 -18.09 -4.34
N ASP A 183 5.78 -17.40 -4.75
CA ASP A 183 5.06 -17.72 -5.98
C ASP A 183 5.53 -16.85 -7.17
N LEU A 184 6.52 -15.96 -6.97
CA LEU A 184 7.17 -15.16 -8.00
C LEU A 184 8.55 -15.74 -8.30
N THR A 185 8.70 -16.38 -9.46
CA THR A 185 10.01 -16.89 -9.92
C THR A 185 10.83 -15.79 -10.54
N THR A 186 12.07 -15.60 -10.06
CA THR A 186 12.99 -14.57 -10.59
C THR A 186 14.31 -15.20 -11.06
N GLU A 187 14.96 -14.59 -12.07
CA GLU A 187 16.36 -14.91 -12.38
C GLU A 187 17.31 -14.22 -11.41
N ARG A 188 17.11 -12.94 -11.17
CA ARG A 188 17.91 -12.13 -10.23
C ARG A 188 17.01 -11.41 -9.27
N THR A 189 17.36 -11.49 -8.00
CA THR A 189 16.72 -10.70 -6.95
C THR A 189 17.74 -9.90 -6.17
N ASN A 190 17.51 -8.59 -6.07
CA ASN A 190 18.23 -7.71 -5.16
C ASN A 190 17.25 -7.28 -4.05
N LEU A 191 17.53 -7.69 -2.82
CA LEU A 191 16.68 -7.48 -1.65
C LEU A 191 17.38 -6.64 -0.60
N VAL A 192 16.79 -5.51 -0.26
CA VAL A 192 17.27 -4.62 0.81
C VAL A 192 16.23 -4.53 1.91
N ILE A 193 16.57 -4.90 3.13
CA ILE A 193 15.71 -4.78 4.31
C ILE A 193 16.34 -3.82 5.30
N SER A 194 15.66 -2.73 5.63
CA SER A 194 16.03 -1.77 6.65
C SER A 194 14.97 -1.76 7.76
N GLY A 195 15.28 -2.36 8.90
CA GLY A 195 14.37 -2.47 10.05
C GLY A 195 14.08 -3.92 10.46
N SER A 196 12.79 -4.24 10.64
CA SER A 196 12.31 -5.55 11.14
C SER A 196 11.39 -6.27 10.13
N GLY A 197 11.44 -5.87 8.88
CA GLY A 197 10.61 -6.45 7.82
C GLY A 197 10.96 -7.91 7.53
N ALA A 198 10.07 -8.58 6.80
CA ALA A 198 10.22 -9.97 6.37
C ALA A 198 10.08 -10.10 4.85
N ALA A 199 10.90 -10.96 4.24
CA ALA A 199 10.80 -11.26 2.82
C ALA A 199 10.86 -12.77 2.56
N GLU A 200 10.02 -13.22 1.64
CA GLU A 200 10.06 -14.54 1.02
C GLU A 200 10.33 -14.36 -0.47
N VAL A 201 11.36 -14.98 -1.01
CA VAL A 201 11.75 -14.85 -2.42
C VAL A 201 12.11 -16.19 -3.04
N LEU A 202 11.83 -16.36 -4.33
CA LEU A 202 12.25 -17.49 -5.15
C LEU A 202 13.16 -16.99 -6.27
N ALA A 203 14.46 -17.25 -6.15
CA ALA A 203 15.45 -16.86 -7.15
C ALA A 203 16.15 -18.07 -7.74
N THR A 204 16.42 -18.05 -9.05
CA THR A 204 17.01 -19.18 -9.78
C THR A 204 18.46 -18.95 -10.22
N GLY A 205 18.88 -17.70 -10.43
CA GLY A 205 20.22 -17.36 -10.89
C GLY A 205 21.07 -16.66 -9.81
N ALA A 206 20.69 -15.47 -9.37
CA ALA A 206 21.42 -14.71 -8.37
C ALA A 206 20.49 -14.08 -7.33
N LEU A 207 20.98 -14.03 -6.08
CA LEU A 207 20.29 -13.42 -4.95
C LEU A 207 21.27 -12.55 -4.16
N ASP A 208 21.11 -11.24 -4.23
CA ASP A 208 21.86 -10.28 -3.44
C ASP A 208 20.97 -9.77 -2.30
N VAL A 209 21.41 -9.93 -1.05
CA VAL A 209 20.62 -9.56 0.14
C VAL A 209 21.41 -8.65 1.05
N GLN A 210 20.81 -7.51 1.37
CA GLN A 210 21.33 -6.57 2.38
C GLN A 210 20.29 -6.40 3.48
N ILE A 211 20.68 -6.71 4.74
CA ILE A 211 19.79 -6.54 5.89
C ILE A 211 20.46 -5.62 6.90
N ALA A 212 19.82 -4.49 7.19
CA ALA A 212 20.22 -3.57 8.25
C ALA A 212 19.15 -3.54 9.34
N GLY A 213 19.41 -4.19 10.48
CA GLY A 213 18.49 -4.30 11.60
C GLY A 213 18.18 -5.72 12.03
N SER A 214 16.89 -6.02 12.28
CA SER A 214 16.42 -7.32 12.77
C SER A 214 15.49 -8.05 11.76
N GLY A 215 15.53 -7.63 10.50
CA GLY A 215 14.72 -8.22 9.44
C GLY A 215 15.09 -9.67 9.13
N ALA A 216 14.18 -10.39 8.50
CA ALA A 216 14.39 -11.78 8.12
C ALA A 216 14.05 -11.99 6.63
N ALA A 217 14.91 -12.70 5.92
CA ALA A 217 14.63 -13.14 4.57
C ALA A 217 14.69 -14.67 4.48
N ILE A 218 13.74 -15.25 3.76
CA ILE A 218 13.70 -16.68 3.46
C ILE A 218 13.70 -16.82 1.94
N TYR A 219 14.58 -17.68 1.40
CA TYR A 219 14.63 -17.87 -0.03
C TYR A 219 14.47 -19.33 -0.44
N ARG A 220 13.97 -19.54 -1.66
CA ARG A 220 13.91 -20.80 -2.37
C ARG A 220 14.71 -20.73 -3.66
N GLY A 221 14.96 -21.87 -4.25
CA GLY A 221 15.76 -22.02 -5.47
C GLY A 221 17.22 -22.36 -5.17
N ASP A 222 18.04 -22.23 -6.20
CA ASP A 222 19.49 -22.54 -6.13
C ASP A 222 20.33 -21.38 -6.73
N PRO A 223 20.12 -20.13 -6.30
CA PRO A 223 20.85 -18.98 -6.80
C PRO A 223 22.28 -18.94 -6.28
N VAL A 224 23.14 -18.17 -6.94
CA VAL A 224 24.38 -17.66 -6.34
C VAL A 224 23.98 -16.58 -5.33
N VAL A 225 24.30 -16.80 -4.04
CA VAL A 225 23.89 -15.89 -2.97
C VAL A 225 25.04 -15.00 -2.52
N THR A 226 24.81 -13.70 -2.52
CA THR A 226 25.64 -12.68 -1.85
C THR A 226 24.83 -12.08 -0.71
N GLN A 227 25.41 -11.98 0.49
CA GLN A 227 24.69 -11.39 1.62
C GLN A 227 25.56 -10.44 2.44
N GLU A 228 24.94 -9.35 2.89
CA GLU A 228 25.51 -8.42 3.87
C GLU A 228 24.46 -8.17 4.96
N ILE A 229 24.77 -8.61 6.20
CA ILE A 229 23.84 -8.48 7.32
C ILE A 229 24.50 -7.65 8.42
N SER A 230 23.86 -6.52 8.75
CA SER A 230 24.26 -5.63 9.83
C SER A 230 23.14 -5.60 10.89
N GLY A 231 23.40 -6.17 12.06
CA GLY A 231 22.45 -6.30 13.15
C GLY A 231 22.10 -7.74 13.49
N SER A 232 20.82 -7.98 13.88
CA SER A 232 20.33 -9.31 14.30
C SER A 232 19.46 -9.99 13.23
N GLY A 233 19.53 -9.51 12.00
CA GLY A 233 18.78 -10.07 10.90
C GLY A 233 19.25 -11.46 10.47
N SER A 234 18.50 -12.12 9.62
CA SER A 234 18.83 -13.46 9.14
C SER A 234 18.39 -13.70 7.69
N LEU A 235 19.20 -14.51 6.98
CA LEU A 235 18.85 -15.10 5.69
C LEU A 235 18.83 -16.62 5.82
N VAL A 236 17.73 -17.26 5.44
CA VAL A 236 17.53 -18.70 5.58
C VAL A 236 17.07 -19.30 4.25
N ARG A 237 17.64 -20.41 3.84
CA ARG A 237 17.12 -21.20 2.71
C ARG A 237 15.97 -22.09 3.18
N ALA A 238 14.80 -21.97 2.54
CA ALA A 238 13.72 -22.92 2.73
C ALA A 238 14.03 -24.22 1.99
N GLY A 239 13.75 -25.33 2.62
CA GLY A 239 13.91 -26.65 2.04
C GLY A 239 12.92 -26.97 0.93
#